data_56ae551cea82a256913cb5d9e25b4ce8
#
_entry.id   56ae551cea82a256913cb5d9e25b4ce8
#
_cell.length_a   1.000
_cell.length_b   1.000
_cell.length_c   1.000
_cell.angle_alpha   90.00
_cell.angle_beta   90.00
_cell.angle_gamma   90.00
#
_symmetry.space_group_name_H-M   'P 1'
#
loop_
_entity.id
_entity.type
_entity.pdbx_description
1 polymer ?
#
loop_
_entity_poly.entity_id
_entity_poly.type
_entity_poly.pdbx_seq_one_letter_code
_entity_poly.pdbx_strand_id
1 'polypeptide(L)'
;MVIEMEEAVNKATTAVGSAIANEKQLERQYAEKKKLSGEWHERAVKAVNAGRDDLARQALEKKNMFDRAASDIEAPLAEAKKASVVMRQQLDQLKAKLDEARVRQGTLIARHQAAKAKKQISQSLAGIGDGAF
;
A
#
# COMPACT_ATOMS: atom_id res chain seq x y z
N MET A 1 -16.11 11.89 -14.21
CA MET A 1 -14.66 11.62 -14.36
C MET A 1 -13.91 11.70 -13.04
N VAL A 2 -13.94 12.82 -12.33
CA VAL A 2 -13.27 12.99 -11.02
C VAL A 2 -13.83 12.02 -9.98
N ILE A 3 -15.13 11.84 -9.89
CA ILE A 3 -15.78 10.91 -8.95
C ILE A 3 -15.31 9.48 -9.19
N GLU A 4 -15.22 9.05 -10.45
CA GLU A 4 -14.72 7.73 -10.80
C GLU A 4 -13.24 7.55 -10.40
N MET A 5 -12.44 8.61 -10.55
CA MET A 5 -11.04 8.60 -10.15
C MET A 5 -10.90 8.54 -8.62
N GLU A 6 -11.75 9.24 -7.89
CA GLU A 6 -11.80 9.18 -6.41
C GLU A 6 -12.14 7.77 -5.94
N GLU A 7 -13.12 7.12 -6.57
CA GLU A 7 -13.48 5.73 -6.28
C GLU A 7 -12.32 4.78 -6.56
N ALA A 8 -11.61 4.98 -7.68
CA ALA A 8 -10.45 4.18 -8.04
C ALA A 8 -9.32 4.34 -7.01
N VAL A 9 -9.06 5.56 -6.53
CA VAL A 9 -8.08 5.83 -5.47
C VAL A 9 -8.48 5.13 -4.18
N ASN A 10 -9.75 5.19 -3.79
CA ASN A 10 -10.26 4.54 -2.58
C ASN A 10 -10.09 3.02 -2.64
N LYS A 11 -10.44 2.41 -3.77
CA LYS A 11 -10.24 0.96 -3.98
C LYS A 11 -8.78 0.57 -3.94
N ALA A 12 -7.92 1.35 -4.60
CA ALA A 12 -6.48 1.12 -4.61
C ALA A 12 -5.87 1.28 -3.21
N THR A 13 -6.33 2.26 -2.42
CA THR A 13 -5.89 2.46 -1.04
C THR A 13 -6.22 1.24 -0.18
N THR A 14 -7.44 0.70 -0.30
CA THR A 14 -7.85 -0.51 0.40
C THR A 14 -7.01 -1.71 -0.02
N ALA A 15 -6.75 -1.86 -1.31
CA ALA A 15 -5.93 -2.96 -1.84
C ALA A 15 -4.49 -2.88 -1.34
N VAL A 16 -3.89 -1.68 -1.31
CA VAL A 16 -2.56 -1.45 -0.74
C VAL A 16 -2.52 -1.81 0.74
N GLY A 17 -3.53 -1.40 1.51
CA GLY A 17 -3.66 -1.75 2.92
C GLY A 17 -3.68 -3.26 3.15
N SER A 18 -4.45 -4.00 2.35
CA SER A 18 -4.51 -5.47 2.41
C SER A 18 -3.17 -6.12 2.05
N ALA A 19 -2.48 -5.59 1.02
CA ALA A 19 -1.17 -6.09 0.60
C ALA A 19 -0.12 -5.89 1.70
N ILE A 20 -0.11 -4.73 2.34
CA ILE A 20 0.80 -4.42 3.46
C ILE A 20 0.50 -5.33 4.66
N ALA A 21 -0.78 -5.54 4.98
CA ALA A 21 -1.17 -6.44 6.08
C ALA A 21 -0.70 -7.87 5.83
N ASN A 22 -0.84 -8.37 4.60
CA ASN A 22 -0.35 -9.70 4.21
C ASN A 22 1.17 -9.80 4.33
N GLU A 23 1.89 -8.79 3.85
CA GLU A 23 3.35 -8.71 3.99
C GLU A 23 3.78 -8.76 5.46
N LYS A 24 3.16 -7.94 6.31
CA LYS A 24 3.46 -7.91 7.75
C LYS A 24 3.17 -9.23 8.44
N GLN A 25 2.08 -9.91 8.07
CA GLN A 25 1.75 -11.22 8.61
C GLN A 25 2.80 -12.26 8.25
N LEU A 26 3.25 -12.28 6.99
CA LEU A 26 4.31 -13.18 6.54
C LEU A 26 5.66 -12.88 7.22
N GLU A 27 5.99 -11.60 7.42
CA GLU A 27 7.19 -11.20 8.17
C GLU A 27 7.16 -11.73 9.60
N ARG A 28 6.02 -11.64 10.29
CA ARG A 28 5.84 -12.15 11.65
C ARG A 28 5.97 -13.67 11.69
N GLN A 29 5.35 -14.37 10.75
CA GLN A 29 5.45 -15.82 10.65
C GLN A 29 6.89 -16.27 10.44
N TYR A 30 7.61 -15.59 9.55
CA TYR A 30 9.03 -15.87 9.30
C TYR A 30 9.87 -15.67 10.56
N ALA A 31 9.71 -14.52 11.23
CA ALA A 31 10.43 -14.18 12.45
C ALA A 31 10.14 -15.18 13.57
N GLU A 32 8.88 -15.61 13.71
CA GLU A 32 8.46 -16.61 14.69
C GLU A 32 9.14 -17.97 14.45
N LYS A 33 9.15 -18.42 13.19
CA LYS A 33 9.80 -19.70 12.85
C LYS A 33 11.30 -19.64 13.11
N LYS A 34 11.96 -18.51 12.78
CA LYS A 34 13.37 -18.30 13.07
C LYS A 34 13.66 -18.30 14.57
N LYS A 35 12.80 -17.66 15.34
CA LYS A 35 12.89 -17.64 16.81
C LYS A 35 12.80 -19.03 17.40
N LEU A 36 11.81 -19.82 16.96
CA LEU A 36 11.64 -21.20 17.40
C LEU A 36 12.83 -22.08 17.01
N SER A 37 13.36 -21.91 15.81
CA SER A 37 14.60 -22.58 15.39
C SER A 37 15.76 -22.28 16.34
N GLY A 38 15.94 -21.01 16.70
CA GLY A 38 16.98 -20.58 17.65
C GLY A 38 16.81 -21.18 19.03
N GLU A 39 15.58 -21.25 19.53
CA GLU A 39 15.27 -21.85 20.83
C GLU A 39 15.60 -23.35 20.84
N TRP A 40 15.26 -24.08 19.80
CA TRP A 40 15.59 -25.49 19.67
C TRP A 40 17.07 -25.73 19.49
N HIS A 41 17.78 -24.81 18.80
CA HIS A 41 19.24 -24.87 18.71
C HIS A 41 19.88 -24.77 20.10
N GLU A 42 19.44 -23.84 20.94
CA GLU A 42 19.94 -23.68 22.30
C GLU A 42 19.67 -24.93 23.15
N ARG A 43 18.48 -25.53 23.00
CA ARG A 43 18.14 -26.79 23.68
C ARG A 43 19.06 -27.94 23.24
N ALA A 44 19.38 -27.99 21.96
CA ALA A 44 20.34 -28.98 21.43
C ALA A 44 21.72 -28.81 22.06
N VAL A 45 22.21 -27.58 22.16
CA VAL A 45 23.50 -27.26 22.79
C VAL A 45 23.50 -27.68 24.25
N LYS A 46 22.44 -27.38 25.00
CA LYS A 46 22.29 -27.78 26.41
C LYS A 46 22.28 -29.30 26.54
N ALA A 47 21.59 -30.01 25.65
CA ALA A 47 21.53 -31.49 25.69
C ALA A 47 22.90 -32.09 25.40
N VAL A 48 23.66 -31.55 24.45
CA VAL A 48 25.04 -32.00 24.17
C VAL A 48 25.93 -31.82 25.43
N ASN A 49 25.85 -30.65 26.04
CA ASN A 49 26.65 -30.32 27.22
C ASN A 49 26.28 -31.19 28.43
N ALA A 50 25.02 -31.68 28.49
CA ALA A 50 24.55 -32.61 29.51
C ALA A 50 24.85 -34.11 29.16
N GLY A 51 25.48 -34.39 28.05
CA GLY A 51 25.75 -35.74 27.58
C GLY A 51 24.50 -36.49 27.09
N ARG A 52 23.45 -35.79 26.75
CA ARG A 52 22.16 -36.33 26.27
C ARG A 52 22.05 -36.26 24.77
N ASP A 53 22.78 -37.10 24.05
CA ASP A 53 22.84 -37.11 22.58
C ASP A 53 21.48 -37.40 21.93
N ASP A 54 20.66 -38.25 22.59
CA ASP A 54 19.30 -38.56 22.14
C ASP A 54 18.40 -37.32 22.12
N LEU A 55 18.44 -36.52 23.19
CA LEU A 55 17.68 -35.27 23.29
C LEU A 55 18.23 -34.20 22.32
N ALA A 56 19.55 -34.13 22.15
CA ALA A 56 20.18 -33.21 21.20
C ALA A 56 19.70 -33.50 19.79
N ARG A 57 19.63 -34.77 19.40
CA ARG A 57 19.16 -35.18 18.07
C ARG A 57 17.69 -34.81 17.86
N GLN A 58 16.83 -35.05 18.84
CA GLN A 58 15.42 -34.62 18.77
C GLN A 58 15.28 -33.11 18.67
N ALA A 59 16.08 -32.35 19.42
CA ALA A 59 16.07 -30.89 19.36
C ALA A 59 16.50 -30.37 17.98
N LEU A 60 17.52 -31.00 17.37
CA LEU A 60 17.97 -30.65 16.01
C LEU A 60 16.93 -30.97 14.93
N GLU A 61 16.19 -32.06 15.10
CA GLU A 61 15.05 -32.39 14.22
C GLU A 61 13.99 -31.32 14.26
N LYS A 62 13.65 -30.82 15.45
CA LYS A 62 12.70 -29.71 15.63
C LYS A 62 13.25 -28.43 15.01
N LYS A 63 14.52 -28.12 15.25
CA LYS A 63 15.18 -26.98 14.64
C LYS A 63 15.07 -27.02 13.11
N ASN A 64 15.38 -28.15 12.51
CA ASN A 64 15.32 -28.33 11.06
C ASN A 64 13.90 -28.16 10.52
N MET A 65 12.91 -28.63 11.26
CA MET A 65 11.50 -28.46 10.91
C MET A 65 11.13 -26.96 10.84
N PHE A 66 11.54 -26.18 11.83
CA PHE A 66 11.28 -24.74 11.86
C PHE A 66 12.11 -23.99 10.82
N ASP A 67 13.34 -24.41 10.54
CA ASP A 67 14.16 -23.85 9.47
C ASP A 67 13.50 -24.05 8.10
N ARG A 68 12.93 -25.22 7.84
CA ARG A 68 12.17 -25.50 6.62
C ARG A 68 10.91 -24.64 6.55
N ALA A 69 10.18 -24.53 7.65
CA ALA A 69 8.99 -23.71 7.71
C ALA A 69 9.32 -22.24 7.41
N ALA A 70 10.43 -21.72 7.95
CA ALA A 70 10.90 -20.37 7.65
C ALA A 70 11.29 -20.22 6.18
N SER A 71 12.03 -21.19 5.65
CA SER A 71 12.46 -21.20 4.25
C SER A 71 11.27 -21.19 3.29
N ASP A 72 10.20 -21.91 3.62
CA ASP A 72 8.98 -21.96 2.81
C ASP A 72 8.22 -20.62 2.78
N ILE A 73 8.48 -19.74 3.74
CA ILE A 73 7.87 -18.40 3.80
C ILE A 73 8.68 -17.37 2.99
N GLU A 74 9.96 -17.63 2.71
CA GLU A 74 10.85 -16.65 2.06
C GLU A 74 10.34 -16.18 0.70
N ALA A 75 9.94 -17.10 -0.18
CA ALA A 75 9.43 -16.75 -1.50
C ALA A 75 8.09 -16.00 -1.45
N PRO A 76 7.07 -16.48 -0.73
CA PRO A 76 5.83 -15.72 -0.54
C PRO A 76 6.06 -14.34 0.06
N LEU A 77 6.98 -14.20 1.02
CA LEU A 77 7.30 -12.92 1.63
C LEU A 77 7.94 -11.96 0.62
N ALA A 78 8.89 -12.43 -0.18
CA ALA A 78 9.52 -11.63 -1.23
C ALA A 78 8.51 -11.16 -2.26
N GLU A 79 7.58 -12.03 -2.68
CA GLU A 79 6.50 -11.69 -3.60
C GLU A 79 5.54 -10.65 -2.99
N ALA A 80 5.19 -10.83 -1.72
CA ALA A 80 4.31 -9.89 -1.01
C ALA A 80 4.94 -8.50 -0.90
N LYS A 81 6.25 -8.42 -0.64
CA LYS A 81 6.99 -7.14 -0.61
C LYS A 81 6.98 -6.45 -1.97
N LYS A 82 7.24 -7.20 -3.04
CA LYS A 82 7.19 -6.66 -4.41
C LYS A 82 5.80 -6.16 -4.76
N ALA A 83 4.77 -6.94 -4.42
CA ALA A 83 3.38 -6.57 -4.67
C ALA A 83 3.01 -5.28 -3.95
N SER A 84 3.40 -5.13 -2.68
CA SER A 84 3.16 -3.92 -1.89
C SER A 84 3.82 -2.69 -2.52
N VAL A 85 5.07 -2.81 -2.97
CA VAL A 85 5.80 -1.72 -3.63
C VAL A 85 5.11 -1.30 -4.92
N VAL A 86 4.78 -2.26 -5.79
CA VAL A 86 4.12 -1.98 -7.07
C VAL A 86 2.76 -1.35 -6.87
N MET A 87 1.95 -1.89 -5.96
CA MET A 87 0.60 -1.37 -5.68
C MET A 87 0.66 0.04 -5.09
N ARG A 88 1.64 0.32 -4.23
CA ARG A 88 1.85 1.67 -3.68
C ARG A 88 2.23 2.66 -4.77
N GLN A 89 3.11 2.28 -5.70
CA GLN A 89 3.48 3.11 -6.85
C GLN A 89 2.27 3.39 -7.74
N GLN A 90 1.45 2.38 -8.00
CA GLN A 90 0.21 2.54 -8.77
C GLN A 90 -0.78 3.48 -8.07
N LEU A 91 -0.91 3.38 -6.75
CA LEU A 91 -1.74 4.28 -5.96
C LEU A 91 -1.24 5.73 -6.06
N ASP A 92 0.07 5.94 -5.95
CA ASP A 92 0.67 7.27 -6.06
C ASP A 92 0.42 7.88 -7.44
N GLN A 93 0.50 7.09 -8.51
CA GLN A 93 0.18 7.51 -9.87
C GLN A 93 -1.30 7.89 -10.01
N LEU A 94 -2.20 7.11 -9.42
CA LEU A 94 -3.64 7.40 -9.43
C LEU A 94 -3.94 8.70 -8.69
N LYS A 95 -3.31 8.91 -7.55
CA LYS A 95 -3.45 10.17 -6.77
C LYS A 95 -2.96 11.37 -7.58
N ALA A 96 -1.84 11.26 -8.26
CA ALA A 96 -1.30 12.32 -9.11
C ALA A 96 -2.26 12.67 -10.25
N LYS A 97 -2.83 11.65 -10.91
CA LYS A 97 -3.83 11.86 -11.97
C LYS A 97 -5.10 12.50 -11.44
N LEU A 98 -5.54 12.11 -10.25
CA LEU A 98 -6.70 12.72 -9.60
C LEU A 98 -6.45 14.20 -9.30
N ASP A 99 -5.27 14.55 -8.78
CA ASP A 99 -4.89 15.92 -8.51
C ASP A 99 -4.87 16.77 -9.79
N GLU A 100 -4.31 16.23 -10.88
CA GLU A 100 -4.34 16.89 -12.20
C GLU A 100 -5.77 17.11 -12.67
N ALA A 101 -6.63 16.11 -12.55
CA ALA A 101 -8.03 16.20 -12.95
C ALA A 101 -8.79 17.27 -12.15
N ARG A 102 -8.53 17.34 -10.85
CA ARG A 102 -9.12 18.38 -9.97
C ARG A 102 -8.67 19.78 -10.36
N VAL A 103 -7.38 19.96 -10.69
CA VAL A 103 -6.84 21.24 -11.15
C VAL A 103 -7.50 21.64 -12.48
N ARG A 104 -7.61 20.72 -13.43
CA ARG A 104 -8.28 20.96 -14.71
C ARG A 104 -9.75 21.34 -14.51
N GLN A 105 -10.45 20.62 -13.66
CA GLN A 105 -11.84 20.89 -13.33
C GLN A 105 -12.00 22.30 -12.75
N GLY A 106 -11.14 22.66 -11.79
CA GLY A 106 -11.13 23.99 -11.19
C GLY A 106 -10.85 25.09 -12.21
N THR A 107 -9.90 24.86 -13.10
CA THR A 107 -9.59 25.81 -14.21
C THR A 107 -10.77 25.98 -15.15
N LEU A 108 -11.42 24.89 -15.55
CA LEU A 108 -12.61 24.95 -16.42
C LEU A 108 -13.76 25.68 -15.77
N ILE A 109 -14.01 25.43 -14.47
CA ILE A 109 -15.04 26.12 -13.71
C ILE A 109 -14.74 27.62 -13.63
N ALA A 110 -13.48 27.98 -13.33
CA ALA A 110 -13.05 29.38 -13.26
C ALA A 110 -13.22 30.10 -14.61
N ARG A 111 -12.85 29.47 -15.73
CA ARG A 111 -13.05 29.99 -17.07
C ARG A 111 -14.52 30.17 -17.40
N HIS A 112 -15.36 29.21 -17.03
CA HIS A 112 -16.79 29.30 -17.27
C HIS A 112 -17.41 30.47 -16.50
N GLN A 113 -17.04 30.62 -15.23
CA GLN A 113 -17.49 31.72 -14.38
C GLN A 113 -17.02 33.08 -14.91
N ALA A 114 -15.77 33.17 -15.35
CA ALA A 114 -15.22 34.40 -15.96
C ALA A 114 -15.95 34.76 -17.25
N ALA A 115 -16.22 33.80 -18.13
CA ALA A 115 -16.98 34.02 -19.35
C ALA A 115 -18.39 34.48 -19.07
N LYS A 116 -19.06 33.86 -18.06
CA LYS A 116 -20.39 34.22 -17.62
C LYS A 116 -20.44 35.65 -17.08
N ALA A 117 -19.47 36.01 -16.23
CA ALA A 117 -19.36 37.36 -15.68
C ALA A 117 -19.12 38.40 -16.78
N LYS A 118 -18.25 38.10 -17.74
CA LYS A 118 -17.99 38.98 -18.91
C LYS A 118 -19.27 39.19 -19.72
N LYS A 119 -20.04 38.14 -19.96
CA LYS A 119 -21.32 38.23 -20.67
C LYS A 119 -22.31 39.11 -19.92
N GLN A 120 -22.43 38.97 -18.61
CA GLN A 120 -23.30 39.79 -17.78
C GLN A 120 -22.92 41.25 -17.80
N ILE A 121 -21.62 41.57 -17.75
CA ILE A 121 -21.10 42.93 -17.85
C ILE A 121 -21.45 43.55 -19.23
N SER A 122 -21.22 42.80 -20.30
CA SER A 122 -21.56 43.24 -21.65
C SER A 122 -23.05 43.53 -21.81
N GLN A 123 -23.91 42.69 -21.25
CA GLN A 123 -25.36 42.88 -21.27
C GLN A 123 -25.78 44.11 -20.47
N SER A 124 -25.18 44.29 -19.29
CA SER A 124 -25.45 45.48 -18.46
C SER A 124 -25.02 46.77 -19.15
N LEU A 125 -23.86 46.78 -19.79
CA LEU A 125 -23.37 47.94 -20.54
C LEU A 125 -24.25 48.24 -21.76
N ALA A 126 -24.70 47.21 -22.49
CA ALA A 126 -25.65 47.37 -23.59
C ALA A 126 -26.96 47.98 -23.14
N GLY A 127 -27.47 47.49 -22.00
CA GLY A 127 -28.71 48.04 -21.41
C GLY A 127 -28.57 49.49 -20.97
N ILE A 128 -27.43 49.86 -20.41
CA ILE A 128 -27.13 51.23 -20.02
C ILE A 128 -26.99 52.10 -21.27
N GLY A 129 -26.31 51.62 -22.29
CA GLY A 129 -26.17 52.31 -23.57
C GLY A 129 -27.53 52.63 -24.22
N ASP A 130 -28.42 51.63 -24.27
CA ASP A 130 -29.79 51.78 -24.77
C ASP A 130 -30.62 52.72 -23.91
N GLY A 131 -30.40 52.75 -22.62
CA GLY A 131 -31.12 53.62 -21.69
C GLY A 131 -30.63 55.05 -21.69
N ALA A 132 -29.47 55.34 -22.24
CA ALA A 132 -28.91 56.68 -22.31
C ALA A 132 -29.50 57.53 -23.44
N PHE A 133 -30.23 56.90 -24.33
CA PHE A 133 -30.91 57.55 -25.42
C PHE A 133 -32.43 57.56 -25.20
#